data_bfc089282ca326f94e2cdc497f6c09d9
#
_entry.id   bfc089282ca326f94e2cdc497f6c09d9
#
_cell.length_a   1.000
_cell.length_b   1.000
_cell.length_c   1.000
_cell.angle_alpha   90.00
_cell.angle_beta   90.00
_cell.angle_gamma   90.00
#
_symmetry.space_group_name_H-M   'P 1'
#
loop_
_entity.id
_entity.type
_entity.pdbx_description
1 polymer ?
#
loop_
_entity_poly.entity_id
_entity_poly.type
_entity_poly.pdbx_seq_one_letter_code
_entity_poly.pdbx_strand_id
1 'polypeptide(L)'
;MMGELIQQGKIRGWGMCNDNAYGLTASCAAAKALGVPPPVCMQNDYSLIDRRAEENGVSEASSPINENVGFMAYNVLAGGYLTGKYFTGPPPTYDNPSLVASQVTRTQPRGRHDEAGWRLA
;
A
#
# COMPACT_ATOMS: atom_id res chain seq x y z
N MET A 1 9.48 20.63 -1.40
CA MET A 1 8.08 20.68 -1.91
C MET A 1 7.03 20.45 -0.81
N MET A 2 6.92 19.26 -0.13
CA MET A 2 5.87 19.08 0.92
C MET A 2 6.02 20.06 2.09
N GLY A 3 7.24 20.27 2.59
CA GLY A 3 7.51 21.27 3.64
C GLY A 3 7.10 22.70 3.27
N GLU A 4 7.33 23.11 2.03
CA GLU A 4 6.92 24.43 1.53
C GLU A 4 5.40 24.59 1.51
N LEU A 5 4.67 23.54 1.10
CA LEU A 5 3.21 23.55 1.10
C LEU A 5 2.64 23.65 2.52
N ILE A 6 3.28 23.01 3.49
CA ILE A 6 2.92 23.12 4.91
C ILE A 6 3.19 24.54 5.41
N GLN A 7 4.38 25.09 5.13
CA GLN A 7 4.75 26.47 5.53
C GLN A 7 3.81 27.50 4.93
N GLN A 8 3.35 27.27 3.69
CA GLN A 8 2.37 28.14 3.02
C GLN A 8 0.94 27.93 3.51
N GLY A 9 0.70 27.02 4.45
CA GLY A 9 -0.63 26.68 4.96
C GLY A 9 -1.57 25.99 3.96
N LYS A 10 -1.04 25.52 2.82
CA LYS A 10 -1.84 24.87 1.76
C LYS A 10 -2.23 23.44 2.13
N ILE A 11 -1.40 22.75 2.90
CA ILE A 11 -1.69 21.43 3.46
C ILE A 11 -1.29 21.42 4.93
N ARG A 12 -1.93 20.57 5.76
CA ARG A 12 -1.59 20.41 7.17
C ARG A 12 -0.63 19.26 7.43
N GLY A 13 -0.57 18.30 6.52
CA GLY A 13 0.28 17.13 6.58
C GLY A 13 0.25 16.41 5.24
N TRP A 14 1.05 15.37 5.12
CA TRP A 14 1.13 14.54 3.93
C TRP A 14 1.30 13.08 4.32
N GLY A 15 1.02 12.18 3.39
CA GLY A 15 1.18 10.75 3.60
C GLY A 15 1.67 10.07 2.33
N MET A 16 1.91 8.77 2.45
CA MET A 16 2.40 7.92 1.37
C MET A 16 1.35 6.84 1.05
N CYS A 17 1.41 6.29 -0.14
CA CYS A 17 0.49 5.25 -0.59
C CYS A 17 1.23 4.19 -1.39
N ASN A 18 0.94 2.92 -1.10
CA ASN A 18 1.46 1.75 -1.82
C ASN A 18 2.99 1.69 -1.91
N ASP A 19 3.67 2.14 -0.89
CA ASP A 19 5.12 2.04 -0.79
C ASP A 19 5.53 0.91 0.19
N ASN A 20 6.80 0.63 0.29
CA ASN A 20 7.38 -0.39 1.16
C ASN A 20 8.10 0.23 2.36
N ALA A 21 8.66 -0.61 3.24
CA ALA A 21 9.39 -0.18 4.42
C ALA A 21 10.55 0.75 4.07
N TYR A 22 11.31 0.46 3.01
CA TYR A 22 12.43 1.29 2.58
C TYR A 22 11.98 2.70 2.15
N GLY A 23 10.94 2.79 1.34
CA GLY A 23 10.41 4.09 0.90
C GLY A 23 9.91 4.94 2.06
N LEU A 24 9.24 4.31 3.04
CA LEU A 24 8.79 4.99 4.25
C LEU A 24 9.97 5.52 5.07
N THR A 25 10.92 4.68 5.42
CA THR A 25 12.07 5.08 6.26
C THR A 25 12.96 6.12 5.56
N ALA A 26 13.17 5.97 4.25
CA ALA A 26 13.91 6.96 3.46
C ALA A 26 13.21 8.32 3.43
N SER A 27 11.89 8.33 3.32
CA SER A 27 11.08 9.56 3.34
C SER A 27 11.11 10.25 4.72
N CYS A 28 11.02 9.47 5.80
CA CYS A 28 11.16 9.99 7.17
C CYS A 28 12.57 10.56 7.41
N ALA A 29 13.61 9.85 6.99
CA ALA A 29 14.99 10.32 7.09
C ALA A 29 15.22 11.62 6.29
N ALA A 30 14.70 11.69 5.05
CA ALA A 30 14.80 12.90 4.24
C ALA A 30 14.04 14.08 4.87
N ALA A 31 12.83 13.86 5.40
CA ALA A 31 12.08 14.89 6.10
C ALA A 31 12.85 15.43 7.31
N LYS A 32 13.44 14.54 8.11
CA LYS A 32 14.28 14.89 9.26
C LYS A 32 15.51 15.70 8.84
N ALA A 33 16.20 15.28 7.78
CA ALA A 33 17.38 15.98 7.26
C ALA A 33 17.07 17.39 6.75
N LEU A 34 15.85 17.57 6.19
CA LEU A 34 15.39 18.87 5.68
C LEU A 34 14.69 19.73 6.75
N GLY A 35 14.52 19.25 7.97
CA GLY A 35 13.81 19.95 9.04
C GLY A 35 12.33 20.19 8.73
N VAL A 36 11.70 19.27 7.99
CA VAL A 36 10.28 19.35 7.63
C VAL A 36 9.49 18.20 8.29
N PRO A 37 8.18 18.37 8.51
CA PRO A 37 7.36 17.30 9.09
C PRO A 37 7.41 16.02 8.27
N PRO A 38 7.58 14.84 8.91
CA PRO A 38 7.54 13.55 8.24
C PRO A 38 6.12 13.22 7.75
N PRO A 39 5.93 12.15 6.94
CA PRO A 39 4.60 11.67 6.58
C PRO A 39 3.81 11.31 7.83
N VAL A 40 2.52 11.66 7.86
CA VAL A 40 1.63 11.36 8.98
C VAL A 40 0.95 10.00 8.85
N CYS A 41 0.87 9.48 7.63
CA CYS A 41 0.29 8.15 7.38
C CYS A 41 0.93 7.46 6.17
N MET A 42 0.87 6.13 6.22
CA MET A 42 1.15 5.22 5.12
C MET A 42 -0.14 4.47 4.78
N GLN A 43 -0.60 4.55 3.54
CA GLN A 43 -1.81 3.87 3.09
C GLN A 43 -1.46 2.71 2.16
N ASN A 44 -1.77 1.48 2.58
CA ASN A 44 -1.52 0.29 1.78
C ASN A 44 -2.73 -0.63 1.71
N ASP A 45 -2.75 -1.46 0.66
CA ASP A 45 -3.67 -2.57 0.57
C ASP A 45 -3.43 -3.56 1.70
N TYR A 46 -4.45 -3.80 2.50
CA TYR A 46 -4.35 -4.72 3.61
C TYR A 46 -5.71 -5.29 3.99
N SER A 47 -5.78 -6.61 4.06
CA SER A 47 -7.01 -7.34 4.43
C SER A 47 -6.64 -8.70 5.04
N LEU A 48 -7.63 -9.47 5.48
CA LEU A 48 -7.40 -10.84 5.97
C LEU A 48 -6.78 -11.77 4.91
N ILE A 49 -7.00 -11.49 3.63
CA ILE A 49 -6.48 -12.31 2.51
C ILE A 49 -5.33 -11.64 1.76
N ASP A 50 -4.98 -10.40 2.07
CA ASP A 50 -3.81 -9.71 1.53
C ASP A 50 -2.99 -9.12 2.68
N ARG A 51 -1.92 -9.79 3.04
CA ARG A 51 -1.06 -9.43 4.18
C ARG A 51 0.32 -8.90 3.78
N ARG A 52 0.46 -8.49 2.52
CA ARG A 52 1.75 -7.99 1.98
C ARG A 52 2.34 -6.84 2.79
N ALA A 53 1.50 -6.01 3.40
CA ALA A 53 1.97 -4.90 4.25
C ALA A 53 2.73 -5.39 5.50
N GLU A 54 2.45 -6.61 5.99
CA GLU A 54 3.24 -7.25 7.04
C GLU A 54 4.49 -7.92 6.46
N GLU A 55 4.32 -8.66 5.37
CA GLU A 55 5.38 -9.45 4.74
C GLU A 55 6.54 -8.58 4.22
N ASN A 56 6.24 -7.37 3.72
CA ASN A 56 7.24 -6.42 3.23
C ASN A 56 7.77 -5.46 4.31
N GLY A 57 7.35 -5.64 5.56
CA GLY A 57 7.82 -4.89 6.73
C GLY A 57 7.28 -3.47 6.87
N VAL A 58 6.37 -3.01 5.99
CA VAL A 58 5.89 -1.62 6.08
C VAL A 58 5.03 -1.38 7.32
N SER A 59 4.27 -2.37 7.78
CA SER A 59 3.51 -2.26 9.04
C SER A 59 4.42 -2.13 10.26
N GLU A 60 5.54 -2.86 10.28
CA GLU A 60 6.55 -2.74 11.32
C GLU A 60 7.27 -1.39 11.25
N ALA A 61 7.72 -0.98 10.06
CA ALA A 61 8.38 0.31 9.87
C ALA A 61 7.51 1.50 10.30
N SER A 62 6.20 1.44 10.07
CA SER A 62 5.26 2.50 10.47
C SER A 62 4.91 2.50 11.96
N SER A 63 5.23 1.43 12.68
CA SER A 63 4.85 1.25 14.09
C SER A 63 5.39 2.36 15.01
N PRO A 64 4.79 2.54 16.21
CA PRO A 64 5.23 3.56 17.17
C PRO A 64 6.67 3.40 17.67
N ILE A 65 7.21 2.19 17.62
CA ILE A 65 8.62 1.92 18.04
C ILE A 65 9.64 2.22 16.94
N ASN A 66 9.21 2.44 15.70
CA ASN A 66 10.04 2.78 14.56
C ASN A 66 9.74 4.21 14.09
N GLU A 67 9.14 4.39 12.92
CA GLU A 67 8.93 5.75 12.37
C GLU A 67 7.71 6.48 12.96
N ASN A 68 6.85 5.79 13.73
CA ASN A 68 5.64 6.34 14.35
C ASN A 68 4.73 7.05 13.33
N VAL A 69 4.50 6.41 12.20
CA VAL A 69 3.63 6.87 11.11
C VAL A 69 2.34 6.08 11.14
N GLY A 70 1.19 6.75 11.08
CA GLY A 70 -0.11 6.08 11.08
C GLY A 70 -0.24 5.12 9.90
N PHE A 71 -0.76 3.91 10.13
CA PHE A 71 -1.04 2.96 9.05
C PHE A 71 -2.52 2.97 8.69
N MET A 72 -2.83 3.17 7.42
CA MET A 72 -4.19 3.22 6.89
C MET A 72 -4.41 2.09 5.90
N ALA A 73 -5.22 1.11 6.29
CA ALA A 73 -5.58 0.01 5.40
C ALA A 73 -6.67 0.44 4.40
N TYR A 74 -6.50 0.12 3.13
CA TYR A 74 -7.60 0.19 2.17
C TYR A 74 -7.94 -1.21 1.64
N ASN A 75 -9.08 -1.35 0.98
CA ASN A 75 -9.58 -2.61 0.42
C ASN A 75 -9.74 -3.73 1.48
N VAL A 76 -10.05 -3.37 2.70
CA VAL A 76 -10.11 -4.27 3.87
C VAL A 76 -11.10 -5.42 3.71
N LEU A 77 -12.13 -5.25 2.89
CA LEU A 77 -13.12 -6.29 2.55
C LEU A 77 -12.77 -7.05 1.26
N ALA A 78 -11.58 -6.82 0.70
CA ALA A 78 -11.08 -7.50 -0.49
C ALA A 78 -12.10 -7.49 -1.66
N GLY A 79 -12.61 -6.29 -2.02
CA GLY A 79 -13.62 -6.15 -3.07
C GLY A 79 -14.97 -6.78 -2.73
N GLY A 80 -15.22 -7.05 -1.46
CA GLY A 80 -16.44 -7.65 -0.96
C GLY A 80 -16.36 -9.17 -0.75
N TYR A 81 -15.22 -9.81 -0.99
CA TYR A 81 -15.04 -11.24 -0.70
C TYR A 81 -15.29 -11.55 0.78
N LEU A 82 -14.79 -10.72 1.66
CA LEU A 82 -14.90 -10.93 3.10
C LEU A 82 -16.29 -10.59 3.67
N THR A 83 -17.22 -10.12 2.83
CA THR A 83 -18.61 -9.88 3.26
C THR A 83 -19.48 -11.14 3.23
N GLY A 84 -19.00 -12.22 2.63
CA GLY A 84 -19.79 -13.43 2.42
C GLY A 84 -20.81 -13.39 1.29
N LYS A 85 -21.01 -12.26 0.62
CA LYS A 85 -22.05 -12.08 -0.41
C LYS A 85 -21.92 -13.04 -1.62
N TYR A 86 -20.74 -13.59 -1.82
CA TYR A 86 -20.48 -14.52 -2.93
C TYR A 86 -20.71 -15.99 -2.58
N PHE A 87 -21.01 -16.31 -1.30
CA PHE A 87 -21.31 -17.69 -0.88
C PHE A 87 -22.76 -18.09 -1.16
N THR A 88 -23.65 -17.14 -1.30
CA THR A 88 -25.11 -17.37 -1.45
C THR A 88 -25.67 -16.98 -2.82
N GLY A 89 -24.82 -16.47 -3.72
CA GLY A 89 -25.22 -15.99 -5.05
C GLY A 89 -24.39 -16.61 -6.18
N PRO A 90 -24.73 -16.35 -7.44
CA PRO A 90 -23.90 -16.75 -8.56
C PRO A 90 -22.51 -16.12 -8.43
N PRO A 91 -21.45 -16.81 -8.87
CA PRO A 91 -20.10 -16.25 -8.82
C PRO A 91 -20.06 -14.92 -9.59
N PRO A 92 -19.20 -13.97 -9.18
CA PRO A 92 -19.06 -12.70 -9.85
C PRO A 92 -18.75 -12.93 -11.33
N THR A 93 -19.62 -12.42 -12.20
CA THR A 93 -19.42 -12.48 -13.64
C THR A 93 -18.44 -11.39 -14.08
N TYR A 94 -17.78 -11.60 -15.22
CA TYR A 94 -16.81 -10.68 -15.83
C TYR A 94 -17.36 -9.27 -16.12
N ASP A 95 -18.64 -9.04 -15.93
CA ASP A 95 -19.30 -7.75 -16.16
C ASP A 95 -18.99 -6.67 -15.12
N ASN A 96 -18.24 -7.01 -14.06
CA ASN A 96 -17.70 -6.03 -13.14
C ASN A 96 -16.15 -6.08 -13.12
N PRO A 97 -15.49 -5.42 -14.08
CA PRO A 97 -14.03 -5.47 -14.26
C PRO A 97 -13.24 -5.01 -13.02
N SER A 98 -13.80 -4.13 -12.20
CA SER A 98 -13.12 -3.62 -11.00
C SER A 98 -12.94 -4.68 -9.92
N LEU A 99 -13.84 -5.63 -9.82
CA LEU A 99 -13.74 -6.75 -8.88
C LEU A 99 -12.79 -7.83 -9.38
N VAL A 100 -12.81 -8.11 -10.68
CA VAL A 100 -11.99 -9.16 -11.28
C VAL A 100 -10.52 -8.71 -11.40
N ALA A 101 -10.26 -7.50 -11.85
CA ALA A 101 -8.90 -7.00 -12.05
C ALA A 101 -8.12 -6.91 -10.73
N SER A 102 -8.77 -6.50 -9.63
CA SER A 102 -8.09 -6.39 -8.33
C SER A 102 -7.76 -7.75 -7.70
N GLN A 103 -8.42 -8.82 -8.11
CA GLN A 103 -8.30 -10.14 -7.50
C GLN A 103 -7.50 -11.13 -8.34
N VAL A 104 -7.69 -11.12 -9.67
CA VAL A 104 -6.93 -11.99 -10.57
C VAL A 104 -5.43 -11.65 -10.54
N THR A 105 -5.09 -10.38 -10.44
CA THR A 105 -3.69 -9.97 -10.31
C THR A 105 -3.06 -10.30 -8.95
N ARG A 106 -3.87 -10.62 -7.92
CA ARG A 106 -3.39 -10.92 -6.56
C ARG A 106 -3.31 -12.41 -6.25
N THR A 107 -4.19 -13.21 -6.82
CA THR A 107 -4.23 -14.66 -6.59
C THR A 107 -3.38 -15.45 -7.59
N GLN A 108 -2.98 -14.85 -8.70
CA GLN A 108 -1.94 -15.47 -9.48
C GLN A 108 -0.63 -15.36 -8.67
N PRO A 109 0.01 -16.48 -8.30
CA PRO A 109 1.42 -16.45 -7.95
C PRO A 109 2.04 -15.69 -9.11
N ARG A 110 2.83 -14.65 -8.84
CA ARG A 110 3.67 -14.03 -9.87
C ARG A 110 4.44 -15.17 -10.45
N GLY A 111 3.93 -15.72 -11.56
CA GLY A 111 4.66 -16.66 -12.37
C GLY A 111 6.02 -16.01 -12.50
N ARG A 112 7.06 -16.76 -12.21
CA ARG A 112 8.42 -16.31 -12.44
C ARG A 112 8.37 -15.48 -13.71
N HIS A 113 8.83 -14.23 -13.64
CA HIS A 113 9.23 -13.52 -14.86
C HIS A 113 10.41 -14.31 -15.40
N ASP A 114 10.13 -15.50 -15.85
CA ASP A 114 10.99 -16.35 -16.59
C ASP A 114 11.05 -15.78 -17.99
N GLU A 115 12.24 -15.35 -18.27
CA GLU A 115 12.89 -15.59 -19.54
C GLU A 115 12.45 -14.78 -20.76
N ALA A 116 11.90 -13.60 -20.60
CA ALA A 116 11.85 -12.71 -21.77
C ALA A 116 12.32 -11.29 -21.40
N GLY A 117 13.63 -11.07 -21.36
CA GLY A 117 14.12 -9.76 -21.64
C GLY A 117 15.20 -9.10 -20.79
N TRP A 118 15.87 -9.78 -19.88
CA TRP A 118 17.09 -9.23 -19.29
C TRP A 118 18.29 -10.11 -19.60
N ARG A 119 18.76 -10.08 -20.84
CA ARG A 119 20.14 -10.44 -21.13
C ARG A 119 20.97 -9.21 -20.77
N LEU A 120 21.74 -9.32 -19.71
CA LEU A 120 22.85 -8.41 -19.48
C LEU A 120 23.86 -8.62 -20.58
N ALA A 121 24.15 -7.58 -21.35
CA ALA A 121 25.30 -7.50 -22.22
C ALA A 121 26.54 -7.19 -21.37
#